data_86c3361b2b46a1b14acf4327caf2ccc0
#
_entry.id   86c3361b2b46a1b14acf4327caf2ccc0
#
_cell.length_a   1.000
_cell.length_b   1.000
_cell.length_c   1.000
_cell.angle_alpha   90.00
_cell.angle_beta   90.00
_cell.angle_gamma   90.00
#
_symmetry.space_group_name_H-M   'P 1'
#
loop_
_entity.id
_entity.type
_entity.pdbx_description
1 polymer ?
#
loop_
_entity_poly.entity_id
_entity_poly.type
_entity_poly.pdbx_seq_one_letter_code
_entity_poly.pdbx_strand_id
1 'polypeptide(L)'
;MPASIVVVGGGIGGLLTANLLAKRLDRTEATITLIDATGMHVFQPGWLYVALDQANARWLARDTRALLRREVRLVIDQALHIDVGQRRVTLARGDNVEFDYLVVATGATLARDEIPGLRETTHDFYSSAGAERLREALRGFNGTRLVVSVPPMPFKCPPAPVEFTLLADEFLRKRGVRDRTTITYVSPLDRVFPIASVADMVDGYFGRRSIETRMSFNLQRVDGDMLVSDAGEEVPFDLAVSIPPNRGAPVVMSSGLGNSRGWIPADPRTLAVRGTNGIYVVGDASDLPTSKNGSTAHFEAPRVAEQIIAAVEGRVPNPVRSRYRGLVICPFEVGGGKATVLVFDYDRAPPPLRPNRLWHAATWLFNRTYWFTVKSGRL
;
A
#
# COMPACT_ATOMS: atom_id res chain seq x y z
N MET A 1 -20.87 -25.04 -18.01
CA MET A 1 -20.64 -23.61 -18.33
C MET A 1 -19.27 -23.21 -17.79
N PRO A 2 -18.54 -22.28 -18.43
CA PRO A 2 -17.30 -21.79 -17.90
C PRO A 2 -17.50 -21.13 -16.54
N ALA A 3 -16.55 -21.28 -15.60
CA ALA A 3 -16.62 -20.68 -14.29
C ALA A 3 -16.52 -19.14 -14.39
N SER A 4 -17.33 -18.41 -13.62
CA SER A 4 -17.28 -16.95 -13.54
C SER A 4 -16.32 -16.51 -12.43
N ILE A 5 -15.20 -15.87 -12.79
CA ILE A 5 -14.22 -15.35 -11.85
C ILE A 5 -14.28 -13.83 -11.86
N VAL A 6 -14.61 -13.24 -10.71
CA VAL A 6 -14.68 -11.79 -10.55
C VAL A 6 -13.54 -11.31 -9.65
N VAL A 7 -12.86 -10.26 -10.07
CA VAL A 7 -11.82 -9.57 -9.30
C VAL A 7 -12.28 -8.13 -9.07
N VAL A 8 -12.34 -7.69 -7.81
CA VAL A 8 -12.76 -6.33 -7.44
C VAL A 8 -11.54 -5.53 -7.00
N GLY A 9 -11.21 -4.50 -7.77
CA GLY A 9 -10.07 -3.59 -7.57
C GLY A 9 -8.95 -3.79 -8.59
N GLY A 10 -8.63 -2.72 -9.34
CA GLY A 10 -7.58 -2.68 -10.39
C GLY A 10 -6.19 -2.28 -9.86
N GLY A 11 -5.94 -2.39 -8.54
CA GLY A 11 -4.62 -2.27 -7.96
C GLY A 11 -3.67 -3.41 -8.36
N ILE A 12 -2.43 -3.39 -7.83
CA ILE A 12 -1.43 -4.42 -8.17
C ILE A 12 -1.93 -5.84 -7.93
N GLY A 13 -2.58 -6.09 -6.77
CA GLY A 13 -3.08 -7.42 -6.42
C GLY A 13 -4.13 -7.94 -7.39
N GLY A 14 -5.15 -7.13 -7.69
CA GLY A 14 -6.24 -7.55 -8.59
C GLY A 14 -5.82 -7.67 -10.04
N LEU A 15 -5.06 -6.69 -10.55
CA LEU A 15 -4.59 -6.71 -11.94
C LEU A 15 -3.66 -7.90 -12.21
N LEU A 16 -2.74 -8.16 -11.28
CA LEU A 16 -1.83 -9.29 -11.37
C LEU A 16 -2.59 -10.63 -11.29
N THR A 17 -3.54 -10.76 -10.35
CA THR A 17 -4.37 -11.97 -10.22
C THR A 17 -5.15 -12.23 -11.51
N ALA A 18 -5.84 -11.21 -12.06
CA ALA A 18 -6.59 -11.33 -13.29
C ALA A 18 -5.71 -11.76 -14.48
N ASN A 19 -4.51 -11.17 -14.61
CA ASN A 19 -3.56 -11.52 -15.65
C ASN A 19 -3.02 -12.96 -15.51
N LEU A 20 -2.75 -13.43 -14.29
CA LEU A 20 -2.27 -14.79 -14.03
C LEU A 20 -3.34 -15.83 -14.32
N LEU A 21 -4.60 -15.57 -13.95
CA LEU A 21 -5.74 -16.41 -14.29
C LEU A 21 -5.91 -16.51 -15.81
N ALA A 22 -5.95 -15.37 -16.50
CA ALA A 22 -6.11 -15.29 -17.95
C ALA A 22 -4.92 -15.85 -18.76
N LYS A 23 -3.76 -16.02 -18.14
CA LYS A 23 -2.61 -16.67 -18.75
C LYS A 23 -2.75 -18.19 -18.77
N ARG A 24 -3.52 -18.75 -17.84
CA ARG A 24 -3.60 -20.19 -17.61
C ARG A 24 -4.94 -20.79 -18.05
N LEU A 25 -6.04 -20.11 -17.74
CA LEU A 25 -7.39 -20.57 -18.07
C LEU A 25 -7.83 -20.01 -19.44
N ASP A 26 -8.41 -20.84 -20.26
CA ASP A 26 -9.04 -20.39 -21.48
C ASP A 26 -10.53 -20.02 -21.29
N ARG A 27 -11.18 -19.49 -22.34
CA ARG A 27 -12.56 -19.00 -22.25
C ARG A 27 -13.60 -20.12 -22.16
N THR A 28 -13.22 -21.35 -22.42
CA THR A 28 -14.11 -22.51 -22.23
C THR A 28 -14.11 -23.01 -20.80
N GLU A 29 -13.02 -22.72 -20.05
CA GLU A 29 -12.85 -23.07 -18.66
C GLU A 29 -13.39 -21.99 -17.74
N ALA A 30 -13.06 -20.70 -18.02
CA ALA A 30 -13.49 -19.58 -17.18
C ALA A 30 -13.67 -18.26 -17.95
N THR A 31 -14.56 -17.42 -17.44
CA THR A 31 -14.65 -16.00 -17.77
C THR A 31 -14.07 -15.17 -16.63
N ILE A 32 -13.18 -14.22 -16.95
CA ILE A 32 -12.49 -13.40 -15.94
C ILE A 32 -12.92 -11.96 -16.11
N THR A 33 -13.52 -11.38 -15.07
CA THR A 33 -13.97 -9.98 -15.03
C THR A 33 -13.19 -9.22 -13.95
N LEU A 34 -12.52 -8.13 -14.33
CA LEU A 34 -11.95 -7.16 -13.39
C LEU A 34 -12.88 -5.95 -13.28
N ILE A 35 -13.33 -5.64 -12.08
CA ILE A 35 -14.11 -4.44 -11.76
C ILE A 35 -13.16 -3.41 -11.13
N ASP A 36 -13.07 -2.22 -11.72
CA ASP A 36 -12.25 -1.13 -11.21
C ASP A 36 -13.00 0.21 -11.32
N ALA A 37 -13.00 0.98 -10.24
CA ALA A 37 -13.77 2.22 -10.17
C ALA A 37 -13.27 3.31 -11.11
N THR A 38 -12.00 3.30 -11.47
CA THR A 38 -11.33 4.41 -12.19
C THR A 38 -10.87 4.03 -13.59
N GLY A 39 -10.58 2.77 -13.83
CA GLY A 39 -9.91 2.30 -15.06
C GLY A 39 -8.44 2.72 -15.16
N MET A 40 -7.87 3.26 -14.06
CA MET A 40 -6.48 3.72 -14.01
C MET A 40 -5.69 2.98 -12.94
N HIS A 41 -4.61 2.34 -13.35
CA HIS A 41 -3.65 1.73 -12.44
C HIS A 41 -2.53 2.72 -12.09
N VAL A 42 -2.20 2.83 -10.79
CA VAL A 42 -1.22 3.79 -10.29
C VAL A 42 -0.08 3.10 -9.55
N PHE A 43 1.15 3.46 -9.88
CA PHE A 43 2.34 3.09 -9.13
C PHE A 43 2.46 3.96 -7.88
N GLN A 44 1.78 3.58 -6.81
CA GLN A 44 1.67 4.36 -5.56
C GLN A 44 3.02 4.68 -4.89
N PRO A 45 4.04 3.79 -4.87
CA PRO A 45 5.35 4.12 -4.28
C PRO A 45 6.01 5.35 -4.92
N GLY A 46 5.65 5.68 -6.15
CA GLY A 46 6.15 6.86 -6.85
C GLY A 46 5.72 8.20 -6.26
N TRP A 47 4.63 8.24 -5.47
CA TRP A 47 4.16 9.48 -4.87
C TRP A 47 5.16 10.10 -3.89
N LEU A 48 5.95 9.29 -3.20
CA LEU A 48 7.07 9.74 -2.37
C LEU A 48 8.04 10.62 -3.18
N TYR A 49 8.40 10.17 -4.39
CA TYR A 49 9.31 10.90 -5.28
C TYR A 49 8.65 12.13 -5.91
N VAL A 50 7.33 12.11 -6.13
CA VAL A 50 6.57 13.31 -6.57
C VAL A 50 6.60 14.38 -5.48
N ALA A 51 6.35 14.01 -4.23
CA ALA A 51 6.36 14.94 -3.11
C ALA A 51 7.73 15.60 -2.91
N LEU A 52 8.82 14.90 -3.22
CA LEU A 52 10.20 15.38 -3.13
C LEU A 52 10.75 15.96 -4.44
N ASP A 53 9.88 16.27 -5.41
CA ASP A 53 10.24 16.88 -6.71
C ASP A 53 11.20 16.04 -7.57
N GLN A 54 11.16 14.71 -7.42
CA GLN A 54 12.03 13.76 -8.12
C GLN A 54 11.29 12.98 -9.22
N ALA A 55 9.96 13.05 -9.28
CA ALA A 55 9.14 12.39 -10.28
C ALA A 55 7.93 13.24 -10.68
N ASN A 56 7.33 12.91 -11.83
CA ASN A 56 6.10 13.55 -12.31
C ASN A 56 4.92 12.58 -12.10
N ALA A 57 3.86 13.05 -11.46
CA ALA A 57 2.69 12.25 -11.12
C ALA A 57 2.04 11.58 -12.34
N ARG A 58 2.04 12.25 -13.52
CA ARG A 58 1.47 11.71 -14.77
C ARG A 58 2.14 10.42 -15.25
N TRP A 59 3.40 10.17 -14.88
CA TRP A 59 4.12 8.96 -15.26
C TRP A 59 3.80 7.76 -14.37
N LEU A 60 3.16 8.02 -13.24
CA LEU A 60 2.80 7.01 -12.24
C LEU A 60 1.44 6.36 -12.50
N ALA A 61 0.70 6.81 -13.50
CA ALA A 61 -0.61 6.28 -13.85
C ALA A 61 -0.63 5.73 -15.27
N ARG A 62 -1.33 4.61 -15.48
CA ARG A 62 -1.59 4.01 -16.79
C ARG A 62 -3.00 3.48 -16.87
N ASP A 63 -3.55 3.51 -18.07
CA ASP A 63 -4.83 2.85 -18.36
C ASP A 63 -4.76 1.36 -17.99
N THR A 64 -5.68 0.92 -17.14
CA THR A 64 -5.78 -0.46 -16.69
C THR A 64 -5.93 -1.44 -17.86
N ARG A 65 -6.66 -1.06 -18.93
CA ARG A 65 -6.82 -1.87 -20.13
C ARG A 65 -5.49 -2.18 -20.81
N ALA A 66 -4.56 -1.22 -20.85
CA ALA A 66 -3.24 -1.40 -21.45
C ALA A 66 -2.35 -2.42 -20.71
N LEU A 67 -2.65 -2.64 -19.42
CA LEU A 67 -1.93 -3.57 -18.54
C LEU A 67 -2.59 -4.94 -18.43
N LEU A 68 -3.86 -5.06 -18.84
CA LEU A 68 -4.59 -6.33 -18.82
C LEU A 68 -4.33 -7.16 -20.06
N ARG A 69 -4.38 -8.47 -19.89
CA ARG A 69 -4.51 -9.40 -20.99
C ARG A 69 -5.87 -9.21 -21.69
N ARG A 70 -5.91 -9.44 -23.01
CA ARG A 70 -7.13 -9.25 -23.83
C ARG A 70 -8.28 -10.17 -23.43
N GLU A 71 -7.98 -11.28 -22.78
CA GLU A 71 -8.94 -12.28 -22.31
C GLU A 71 -9.73 -11.78 -21.09
N VAL A 72 -9.21 -10.80 -20.34
CA VAL A 72 -9.89 -10.22 -19.16
C VAL A 72 -10.89 -9.16 -19.59
N ARG A 73 -12.15 -9.31 -19.17
CA ARG A 73 -13.16 -8.26 -19.27
C ARG A 73 -12.92 -7.20 -18.22
N LEU A 74 -12.71 -5.95 -18.62
CA LEU A 74 -12.66 -4.80 -17.71
C LEU A 74 -14.04 -4.13 -17.62
N VAL A 75 -14.53 -3.98 -16.40
CA VAL A 75 -15.70 -3.19 -16.05
C VAL A 75 -15.22 -1.98 -15.26
N ILE A 76 -15.38 -0.80 -15.84
CA ILE A 76 -15.03 0.47 -15.17
C ILE A 76 -16.30 0.97 -14.47
N ASP A 77 -16.44 0.57 -13.21
CA ASP A 77 -17.54 0.95 -12.32
C ASP A 77 -17.17 0.68 -10.86
N GLN A 78 -17.82 1.36 -9.93
CA GLN A 78 -17.61 1.17 -8.51
C GLN A 78 -18.44 -0.01 -7.99
N ALA A 79 -17.80 -0.97 -7.33
CA ALA A 79 -18.48 -2.00 -6.57
C ALA A 79 -19.05 -1.37 -5.28
N LEU A 80 -20.34 -1.52 -5.04
CA LEU A 80 -21.04 -0.98 -3.87
C LEU A 80 -21.32 -2.03 -2.81
N HIS A 81 -21.62 -3.26 -3.23
CA HIS A 81 -21.97 -4.34 -2.33
C HIS A 81 -21.57 -5.70 -2.91
N ILE A 82 -21.11 -6.60 -2.06
CA ILE A 82 -20.79 -8.00 -2.37
C ILE A 82 -21.73 -8.88 -1.56
N ASP A 83 -22.69 -9.49 -2.25
CA ASP A 83 -23.61 -10.45 -1.65
C ASP A 83 -23.00 -11.85 -1.75
N VAL A 84 -22.44 -12.34 -0.63
CA VAL A 84 -21.81 -13.65 -0.54
C VAL A 84 -22.81 -14.79 -0.74
N GLY A 85 -24.03 -14.63 -0.21
CA GLY A 85 -25.07 -15.66 -0.28
C GLY A 85 -25.61 -15.85 -1.71
N GLN A 86 -25.84 -14.75 -2.41
CA GLN A 86 -26.29 -14.76 -3.81
C GLN A 86 -25.13 -14.76 -4.83
N ARG A 87 -23.89 -14.73 -4.36
CA ARG A 87 -22.67 -14.77 -5.19
C ARG A 87 -22.66 -13.71 -6.28
N ARG A 88 -22.94 -12.45 -5.93
CA ARG A 88 -22.97 -11.33 -6.87
C ARG A 88 -22.33 -10.07 -6.31
N VAL A 89 -21.80 -9.25 -7.21
CA VAL A 89 -21.29 -7.90 -6.92
C VAL A 89 -22.23 -6.88 -7.54
N THR A 90 -22.79 -5.98 -6.73
CA THR A 90 -23.64 -4.87 -7.18
C THR A 90 -22.78 -3.65 -7.49
N LEU A 91 -22.98 -3.05 -8.66
CA LEU A 91 -22.24 -1.90 -9.17
C LEU A 91 -23.02 -0.60 -9.00
N ALA A 92 -22.32 0.53 -9.03
CA ALA A 92 -22.93 1.86 -8.84
C ALA A 92 -23.93 2.22 -9.94
N ARG A 93 -23.76 1.72 -11.17
CA ARG A 93 -24.72 1.91 -12.28
C ARG A 93 -25.94 1.00 -12.22
N GLY A 94 -26.06 0.15 -11.20
CA GLY A 94 -27.18 -0.75 -10.99
C GLY A 94 -26.99 -2.16 -11.54
N ASP A 95 -25.90 -2.42 -12.27
CA ASP A 95 -25.61 -3.76 -12.78
C ASP A 95 -25.18 -4.71 -11.66
N ASN A 96 -25.44 -6.00 -11.86
CA ASN A 96 -24.94 -7.07 -11.01
C ASN A 96 -24.01 -7.98 -11.80
N VAL A 97 -22.90 -8.38 -11.18
CA VAL A 97 -21.94 -9.34 -11.75
C VAL A 97 -21.89 -10.57 -10.85
N GLU A 98 -22.36 -11.70 -11.37
CA GLU A 98 -22.35 -12.98 -10.68
C GLU A 98 -20.98 -13.63 -10.74
N PHE A 99 -20.63 -14.44 -9.71
CA PHE A 99 -19.35 -15.12 -9.63
C PHE A 99 -19.45 -16.53 -9.05
N ASP A 100 -18.62 -17.43 -9.53
CA ASP A 100 -18.26 -18.69 -8.90
C ASP A 100 -17.05 -18.53 -7.97
N TYR A 101 -16.12 -17.64 -8.37
CA TYR A 101 -14.96 -17.27 -7.56
C TYR A 101 -14.83 -15.76 -7.50
N LEU A 102 -14.48 -15.24 -6.31
CA LEU A 102 -14.29 -13.81 -6.09
C LEU A 102 -12.93 -13.53 -5.50
N VAL A 103 -12.26 -12.51 -6.02
CA VAL A 103 -11.03 -11.96 -5.43
C VAL A 103 -11.28 -10.51 -5.03
N VAL A 104 -11.19 -10.21 -3.74
CA VAL A 104 -11.32 -8.85 -3.22
C VAL A 104 -9.93 -8.24 -3.10
N ALA A 105 -9.61 -7.31 -3.99
CA ALA A 105 -8.32 -6.63 -4.09
C ALA A 105 -8.47 -5.10 -4.02
N THR A 106 -9.43 -4.64 -3.22
CA THR A 106 -9.86 -3.24 -3.12
C THR A 106 -8.85 -2.33 -2.41
N GLY A 107 -7.81 -2.91 -1.81
CA GLY A 107 -6.78 -2.15 -1.11
C GLY A 107 -7.29 -1.49 0.17
N ALA A 108 -6.73 -0.33 0.49
CA ALA A 108 -7.06 0.47 1.65
C ALA A 108 -7.39 1.91 1.27
N THR A 109 -8.30 2.54 2.02
CA THR A 109 -8.70 3.93 1.91
C THR A 109 -8.04 4.79 2.99
N LEU A 110 -7.85 6.07 2.71
CA LEU A 110 -7.31 7.05 3.65
C LEU A 110 -8.45 7.71 4.43
N ALA A 111 -8.46 7.58 5.74
CA ALA A 111 -9.48 8.12 6.63
C ALA A 111 -9.02 9.44 7.25
N ARG A 112 -8.86 10.49 6.42
CA ARG A 112 -8.33 11.80 6.83
C ARG A 112 -9.19 12.51 7.87
N ASP A 113 -10.48 12.21 7.90
CA ASP A 113 -11.45 12.86 8.78
C ASP A 113 -11.57 12.20 10.17
N GLU A 114 -10.83 11.09 10.40
CA GLU A 114 -10.83 10.43 11.71
C GLU A 114 -10.04 11.18 12.78
N ILE A 115 -9.09 12.01 12.36
CA ILE A 115 -8.32 12.86 13.27
C ILE A 115 -8.72 14.30 12.99
N PRO A 116 -9.39 14.99 13.91
CA PRO A 116 -9.80 16.39 13.75
C PRO A 116 -8.62 17.29 13.37
N GLY A 117 -8.78 18.15 12.39
CA GLY A 117 -7.76 19.07 11.89
C GLY A 117 -6.71 18.47 10.95
N LEU A 118 -6.64 17.13 10.83
CA LEU A 118 -5.62 16.47 10.01
C LEU A 118 -5.71 16.87 8.53
N ARG A 119 -6.91 16.81 7.97
CA ARG A 119 -7.17 17.09 6.54
C ARG A 119 -6.84 18.53 6.16
N GLU A 120 -7.16 19.45 7.05
CA GLU A 120 -7.13 20.89 6.78
C GLU A 120 -5.72 21.46 6.92
N THR A 121 -4.94 20.94 7.87
CA THR A 121 -3.71 21.59 8.32
C THR A 121 -2.44 20.82 8.00
N THR A 122 -2.58 19.52 7.58
CA THR A 122 -1.41 18.70 7.30
C THR A 122 -1.34 18.26 5.83
N HIS A 123 -0.20 17.78 5.44
CA HIS A 123 0.05 17.21 4.11
C HIS A 123 0.29 15.70 4.19
N ASP A 124 0.04 14.99 3.11
CA ASP A 124 0.41 13.59 2.95
C ASP A 124 0.94 13.34 1.53
N PHE A 125 1.61 12.21 1.34
CA PHE A 125 2.05 11.72 0.03
C PHE A 125 1.46 10.34 -0.31
N TYR A 126 0.30 10.00 0.27
CA TYR A 126 -0.39 8.72 0.07
C TYR A 126 -1.48 8.78 -1.01
N SER A 127 -1.52 9.89 -1.75
CA SER A 127 -2.36 10.08 -2.92
C SER A 127 -1.66 11.02 -3.92
N SER A 128 -2.07 10.98 -5.21
CA SER A 128 -1.50 11.88 -6.23
C SER A 128 -1.66 13.35 -5.85
N ALA A 129 -2.89 13.75 -5.51
CA ALA A 129 -3.16 15.13 -5.11
C ALA A 129 -2.43 15.52 -3.80
N GLY A 130 -2.30 14.59 -2.84
CA GLY A 130 -1.52 14.82 -1.61
C GLY A 130 -0.05 15.06 -1.90
N ALA A 131 0.56 14.19 -2.73
CA ALA A 131 1.97 14.31 -3.12
C ALA A 131 2.28 15.61 -3.87
N GLU A 132 1.37 16.03 -4.76
CA GLU A 132 1.53 17.30 -5.49
C GLU A 132 1.40 18.52 -4.58
N ARG A 133 0.41 18.54 -3.67
CA ARG A 133 0.29 19.59 -2.64
C ARG A 133 1.51 19.65 -1.73
N LEU A 134 2.00 18.50 -1.28
CA LEU A 134 3.19 18.43 -0.43
C LEU A 134 4.43 18.93 -1.18
N ARG A 135 4.58 18.60 -2.46
CA ARG A 135 5.68 19.11 -3.30
C ARG A 135 5.69 20.65 -3.31
N GLU A 136 4.54 21.29 -3.55
CA GLU A 136 4.46 22.75 -3.56
C GLU A 136 4.73 23.34 -2.18
N ALA A 137 4.21 22.73 -1.12
CA ALA A 137 4.48 23.14 0.25
C ALA A 137 5.99 23.03 0.59
N LEU A 138 6.63 21.94 0.22
CA LEU A 138 8.08 21.75 0.42
C LEU A 138 8.93 22.73 -0.41
N ARG A 139 8.52 23.06 -1.63
CA ARG A 139 9.19 24.08 -2.45
C ARG A 139 9.14 25.48 -1.82
N GLY A 140 8.01 25.83 -1.24
CA GLY A 140 7.81 27.10 -0.54
C GLY A 140 8.32 27.12 0.91
N PHE A 141 8.69 25.96 1.47
CA PHE A 141 9.02 25.84 2.88
C PHE A 141 10.31 26.59 3.24
N ASN A 142 10.19 27.56 4.14
CA ASN A 142 11.28 28.32 4.75
C ASN A 142 11.19 28.34 6.28
N GLY A 143 10.29 27.52 6.83
CA GLY A 143 10.08 27.37 8.26
C GLY A 143 11.24 26.67 8.98
N THR A 144 11.09 26.54 10.27
CA THR A 144 12.11 25.96 11.15
C THR A 144 11.72 24.56 11.68
N ARG A 145 10.44 24.17 11.56
CA ARG A 145 9.91 22.92 12.14
C ARG A 145 9.18 22.10 11.07
N LEU A 146 9.83 21.04 10.58
CA LEU A 146 9.20 20.02 9.75
C LEU A 146 8.86 18.81 10.63
N VAL A 147 7.58 18.45 10.73
CA VAL A 147 7.14 17.28 11.49
C VAL A 147 6.60 16.22 10.56
N VAL A 148 7.02 14.97 10.75
CA VAL A 148 6.48 13.79 10.08
C VAL A 148 5.80 12.91 11.11
N SER A 149 4.49 12.68 10.98
CA SER A 149 3.73 11.84 11.92
C SER A 149 3.08 10.65 11.22
N VAL A 150 3.00 9.54 11.95
CA VAL A 150 2.37 8.30 11.47
C VAL A 150 1.20 7.90 12.37
N PRO A 151 0.15 7.28 11.82
CA PRO A 151 -0.98 6.81 12.58
C PRO A 151 -0.66 5.48 13.26
N PRO A 152 -1.53 5.01 14.19
CA PRO A 152 -1.46 3.63 14.67
C PRO A 152 -1.55 2.60 13.54
N MET A 153 -0.86 1.47 13.73
CA MET A 153 -0.93 0.33 12.80
C MET A 153 -2.35 -0.28 12.72
N PRO A 154 -2.74 -0.87 11.60
CA PRO A 154 -2.00 -0.95 10.34
C PRO A 154 -2.27 0.25 9.41
N PHE A 155 -1.23 0.67 8.69
CA PHE A 155 -1.34 1.61 7.57
C PHE A 155 -0.49 1.13 6.38
N LYS A 156 -0.74 1.68 5.18
CA LYS A 156 -0.01 1.28 3.97
C LYS A 156 1.46 1.68 4.07
N CYS A 157 2.34 0.77 3.61
CA CYS A 157 3.76 1.01 3.43
C CYS A 157 4.45 1.63 4.66
N PRO A 158 4.55 0.94 5.80
CA PRO A 158 5.20 1.46 7.01
C PRO A 158 6.62 2.01 6.81
N PRO A 159 7.45 1.52 5.86
CA PRO A 159 8.74 2.13 5.56
C PRO A 159 8.65 3.55 4.98
N ALA A 160 7.61 3.89 4.21
CA ALA A 160 7.56 5.13 3.45
C ALA A 160 7.67 6.43 4.27
N PRO A 161 7.08 6.59 5.47
CA PRO A 161 7.28 7.79 6.29
C PRO A 161 8.71 7.96 6.76
N VAL A 162 9.40 6.86 7.08
CA VAL A 162 10.82 6.89 7.48
C VAL A 162 11.70 7.25 6.28
N GLU A 163 11.47 6.64 5.11
CA GLU A 163 12.12 7.01 3.86
C GLU A 163 11.91 8.49 3.54
N PHE A 164 10.66 8.96 3.63
CA PHE A 164 10.34 10.37 3.41
C PHE A 164 11.16 11.27 4.33
N THR A 165 11.25 10.96 5.63
CA THR A 165 12.00 11.75 6.61
C THR A 165 13.48 11.85 6.24
N LEU A 166 14.10 10.74 5.83
CA LEU A 166 15.51 10.70 5.42
C LEU A 166 15.76 11.43 4.09
N LEU A 167 14.84 11.32 3.15
CA LEU A 167 14.94 11.99 1.85
C LEU A 167 14.56 13.47 1.95
N ALA A 168 13.68 13.86 2.87
CA ALA A 168 13.35 15.25 3.17
C ALA A 168 14.56 15.99 3.78
N ASP A 169 15.33 15.34 4.69
CA ASP A 169 16.61 15.87 5.17
C ASP A 169 17.54 16.20 4.00
N GLU A 170 17.70 15.29 3.05
CA GLU A 170 18.52 15.52 1.86
C GLU A 170 17.96 16.64 0.97
N PHE A 171 16.65 16.67 0.78
CA PHE A 171 15.96 17.70 -0.01
C PHE A 171 16.18 19.10 0.59
N LEU A 172 16.04 19.24 1.91
CA LEU A 172 16.27 20.51 2.62
C LEU A 172 17.73 20.94 2.60
N ARG A 173 18.68 19.99 2.64
CA ARG A 173 20.13 20.27 2.46
C ARG A 173 20.41 20.81 1.08
N LYS A 174 19.86 20.20 0.03
CA LYS A 174 20.02 20.67 -1.36
C LYS A 174 19.45 22.08 -1.55
N ARG A 175 18.39 22.42 -0.80
CA ARG A 175 17.81 23.76 -0.79
C ARG A 175 18.56 24.78 0.10
N GLY A 176 19.55 24.35 0.89
CA GLY A 176 20.30 25.23 1.80
C GLY A 176 19.47 25.73 3.00
N VAL A 177 18.39 25.01 3.36
CA VAL A 177 17.52 25.39 4.50
C VAL A 177 17.61 24.44 5.69
N ARG A 178 18.30 23.29 5.54
CA ARG A 178 18.35 22.23 6.55
C ARG A 178 18.93 22.70 7.89
N ASP A 179 19.95 23.52 7.88
CA ASP A 179 20.67 23.92 9.11
C ASP A 179 19.80 24.79 10.05
N ARG A 180 18.75 25.41 9.52
CA ARG A 180 17.78 26.17 10.31
C ARG A 180 16.46 25.40 10.55
N THR A 181 16.37 24.15 10.06
CA THR A 181 15.15 23.33 10.17
C THR A 181 15.38 22.18 11.14
N THR A 182 14.57 22.09 12.19
CA THR A 182 14.41 20.89 12.98
C THR A 182 13.47 19.94 12.28
N ILE A 183 13.87 18.68 12.09
CA ILE A 183 13.00 17.62 11.59
C ILE A 183 12.65 16.74 12.77
N THR A 184 11.36 16.54 13.03
CA THR A 184 10.85 15.66 14.09
C THR A 184 10.00 14.55 13.50
N TYR A 185 10.33 13.30 13.82
CA TYR A 185 9.52 12.12 13.49
C TYR A 185 8.67 11.71 14.69
N VAL A 186 7.35 11.61 14.49
CA VAL A 186 6.37 11.35 15.54
C VAL A 186 5.66 10.03 15.28
N SER A 187 5.61 9.13 16.26
CA SER A 187 5.05 7.79 16.11
C SER A 187 4.32 7.32 17.38
N PRO A 188 3.18 6.62 17.24
CA PRO A 188 2.51 5.96 18.35
C PRO A 188 3.24 4.71 18.86
N LEU A 189 4.24 4.23 18.14
CA LEU A 189 5.07 3.11 18.56
C LEU A 189 6.11 3.57 19.60
N ASP A 190 6.64 2.62 20.36
CA ASP A 190 7.75 2.82 21.31
C ASP A 190 9.12 2.98 20.61
N ARG A 191 9.17 2.78 19.31
CA ARG A 191 10.35 2.88 18.45
C ARG A 191 9.98 3.38 17.05
N VAL A 192 10.99 3.81 16.27
CA VAL A 192 10.80 4.41 14.93
C VAL A 192 10.24 3.43 13.88
N PHE A 193 10.35 2.12 14.11
CA PHE A 193 9.87 1.09 13.18
C PHE A 193 9.47 -0.20 13.92
N PRO A 194 8.44 -0.95 13.47
CA PRO A 194 7.97 -2.14 14.19
C PRO A 194 9.00 -3.27 14.33
N ILE A 195 9.92 -3.43 13.37
CA ILE A 195 10.98 -4.45 13.39
C ILE A 195 12.22 -3.86 14.06
N ALA A 196 12.66 -4.45 15.18
CA ALA A 196 13.74 -3.92 16.01
C ALA A 196 15.04 -3.65 15.23
N SER A 197 15.52 -4.60 14.44
CA SER A 197 16.75 -4.45 13.65
C SER A 197 16.67 -3.33 12.59
N VAL A 198 15.48 -3.04 12.08
CA VAL A 198 15.22 -1.90 11.18
C VAL A 198 15.19 -0.61 12.00
N ALA A 199 14.54 -0.62 13.17
CA ALA A 199 14.53 0.53 14.07
C ALA A 199 15.94 0.95 14.46
N ASP A 200 16.81 0.02 14.88
CA ASP A 200 18.22 0.29 15.24
C ASP A 200 18.98 0.93 14.06
N MET A 201 18.77 0.44 12.85
CA MET A 201 19.38 1.04 11.65
C MET A 201 18.87 2.47 11.44
N VAL A 202 17.58 2.70 11.53
CA VAL A 202 16.95 4.01 11.32
C VAL A 202 17.37 5.01 12.39
N ASP A 203 17.39 4.62 13.67
CA ASP A 203 17.86 5.45 14.78
C ASP A 203 19.29 5.89 14.56
N GLY A 204 20.15 4.99 14.06
CA GLY A 204 21.50 5.35 13.65
C GLY A 204 21.56 6.39 12.52
N TYR A 205 20.63 6.37 11.57
CA TYR A 205 20.52 7.41 10.53
C TYR A 205 19.94 8.71 11.06
N PHE A 206 18.92 8.65 11.89
CA PHE A 206 18.27 9.82 12.49
C PHE A 206 19.25 10.57 13.39
N GLY A 207 19.98 9.85 14.25
CA GLY A 207 20.99 10.46 15.14
C GLY A 207 22.09 11.19 14.36
N ARG A 208 22.66 10.56 13.32
CA ARG A 208 23.69 11.19 12.47
C ARG A 208 23.22 12.43 11.70
N ARG A 209 21.90 12.58 11.51
CA ARG A 209 21.29 13.70 10.78
C ARG A 209 20.59 14.69 11.68
N SER A 210 20.70 14.54 13.00
CA SER A 210 20.00 15.38 13.98
C SER A 210 18.50 15.47 13.68
N ILE A 211 17.88 14.30 13.42
CA ILE A 211 16.44 14.15 13.30
C ILE A 211 15.91 13.75 14.66
N GLU A 212 15.01 14.55 15.21
CA GLU A 212 14.38 14.29 16.49
C GLU A 212 13.28 13.24 16.38
N THR A 213 13.00 12.53 17.48
CA THR A 213 11.93 11.54 17.56
C THR A 213 11.02 11.82 18.75
N ARG A 214 9.70 11.61 18.56
CA ARG A 214 8.70 11.57 19.63
C ARG A 214 7.95 10.25 19.49
N MET A 215 8.36 9.28 20.32
CA MET A 215 7.77 7.94 20.35
C MET A 215 6.62 7.87 21.34
N SER A 216 5.77 6.85 21.22
CA SER A 216 4.55 6.70 22.03
C SER A 216 3.59 7.90 21.95
N PHE A 217 3.70 8.69 20.88
CA PHE A 217 2.86 9.85 20.60
C PHE A 217 1.67 9.41 19.73
N ASN A 218 0.53 9.14 20.34
CA ASN A 218 -0.68 8.78 19.62
C ASN A 218 -1.45 10.06 19.25
N LEU A 219 -1.35 10.49 17.99
CA LEU A 219 -1.97 11.72 17.50
C LEU A 219 -3.49 11.66 17.65
N GLN A 220 -4.06 12.56 18.42
CA GLN A 220 -5.49 12.66 18.68
C GLN A 220 -6.17 13.75 17.82
N ARG A 221 -5.51 14.91 17.68
CA ARG A 221 -6.02 16.03 16.88
C ARG A 221 -4.87 16.93 16.39
N VAL A 222 -5.18 17.75 15.42
CA VAL A 222 -4.29 18.85 14.97
C VAL A 222 -5.01 20.16 15.29
N ASP A 223 -4.37 21.03 16.06
CA ASP A 223 -4.93 22.28 16.50
C ASP A 223 -4.05 23.44 16.01
N GLY A 224 -4.48 24.08 14.93
CA GLY A 224 -3.67 25.09 14.25
C GLY A 224 -2.34 24.51 13.74
N ASP A 225 -1.23 25.00 14.30
CA ASP A 225 0.14 24.60 13.98
C ASP A 225 0.72 23.60 15.02
N MET A 226 -0.15 22.84 15.70
CA MET A 226 0.20 21.95 16.78
C MET A 226 -0.36 20.55 16.56
N LEU A 227 0.48 19.50 16.64
CA LEU A 227 0.02 18.13 16.81
C LEU A 227 -0.21 17.88 18.30
N VAL A 228 -1.36 17.31 18.66
CA VAL A 228 -1.72 17.04 20.06
C VAL A 228 -1.99 15.54 20.22
N SER A 229 -1.28 14.90 21.16
CA SER A 229 -1.46 13.49 21.49
C SER A 229 -2.65 13.25 22.41
N ASP A 230 -3.06 12.00 22.56
CA ASP A 230 -4.06 11.57 23.54
C ASP A 230 -3.61 11.74 24.98
N ALA A 231 -2.29 11.82 25.24
CA ALA A 231 -1.71 12.15 26.54
C ALA A 231 -1.60 13.67 26.79
N GLY A 232 -2.00 14.51 25.82
CA GLY A 232 -1.90 15.98 25.90
C GLY A 232 -0.51 16.53 25.60
N GLU A 233 0.41 15.71 25.08
CA GLU A 233 1.70 16.19 24.57
C GLU A 233 1.50 16.97 23.27
N GLU A 234 2.21 18.09 23.13
CA GLU A 234 2.11 18.99 21.98
C GLU A 234 3.41 19.06 21.21
N VAL A 235 3.33 18.98 19.87
CA VAL A 235 4.46 19.12 18.95
C VAL A 235 4.15 20.20 17.94
N PRO A 236 4.81 21.37 18.03
CA PRO A 236 4.61 22.47 17.10
C PRO A 236 5.27 22.22 15.76
N PHE A 237 4.64 22.73 14.68
CA PHE A 237 5.18 22.61 13.31
C PHE A 237 4.94 23.89 12.48
N ASP A 238 5.80 24.10 11.48
CA ASP A 238 5.57 25.05 10.41
C ASP A 238 5.12 24.31 9.13
N LEU A 239 5.47 23.02 9.02
CA LEU A 239 4.95 22.09 8.02
C LEU A 239 4.82 20.71 8.64
N ALA A 240 3.61 20.16 8.64
CA ALA A 240 3.36 18.77 9.07
C ALA A 240 3.05 17.87 7.88
N VAL A 241 3.75 16.73 7.84
CA VAL A 241 3.49 15.62 6.91
C VAL A 241 2.95 14.46 7.73
N SER A 242 1.65 14.29 7.71
CA SER A 242 0.95 13.29 8.54
C SER A 242 0.34 12.21 7.68
N ILE A 243 0.71 10.96 7.94
CA ILE A 243 0.09 9.83 7.25
C ILE A 243 -1.32 9.63 7.80
N PRO A 244 -2.36 9.70 6.98
CA PRO A 244 -3.73 9.50 7.47
C PRO A 244 -3.95 8.07 7.97
N PRO A 245 -4.84 7.85 8.96
CA PRO A 245 -5.31 6.52 9.28
C PRO A 245 -5.83 5.79 8.04
N ASN A 246 -5.68 4.47 8.03
CA ASN A 246 -6.12 3.65 6.91
C ASN A 246 -7.28 2.73 7.34
N ARG A 247 -8.21 2.50 6.42
CA ARG A 247 -9.39 1.63 6.58
C ARG A 247 -9.55 0.73 5.36
N GLY A 248 -10.26 -0.36 5.53
CA GLY A 248 -10.72 -1.15 4.39
C GLY A 248 -11.67 -0.34 3.48
N ALA A 249 -11.84 -0.80 2.25
CA ALA A 249 -12.71 -0.12 1.29
C ALA A 249 -14.18 -0.11 1.74
N PRO A 250 -14.97 0.93 1.40
CA PRO A 250 -16.38 1.02 1.79
C PRO A 250 -17.21 -0.20 1.39
N VAL A 251 -16.97 -0.78 0.21
CA VAL A 251 -17.65 -2.00 -0.26
C VAL A 251 -17.42 -3.19 0.69
N VAL A 252 -16.28 -3.30 1.34
CA VAL A 252 -15.98 -4.38 2.29
C VAL A 252 -16.85 -4.22 3.55
N MET A 253 -16.97 -3.00 4.05
CA MET A 253 -17.78 -2.70 5.23
C MET A 253 -19.27 -2.87 4.94
N SER A 254 -19.77 -2.32 3.83
CA SER A 254 -21.20 -2.43 3.43
C SER A 254 -21.61 -3.87 3.16
N SER A 255 -20.67 -4.76 2.83
CA SER A 255 -20.93 -6.18 2.58
C SER A 255 -20.78 -7.08 3.80
N GLY A 256 -20.42 -6.53 4.97
CA GLY A 256 -20.16 -7.33 6.18
C GLY A 256 -18.97 -8.29 6.08
N LEU A 257 -18.07 -8.10 5.11
CA LEU A 257 -16.89 -8.95 4.90
C LEU A 257 -15.70 -8.58 5.79
N GLY A 258 -15.67 -7.35 6.30
CA GLY A 258 -14.58 -6.81 7.08
C GLY A 258 -14.85 -6.80 8.58
N ASN A 259 -13.76 -6.67 9.36
CA ASN A 259 -13.83 -6.31 10.77
C ASN A 259 -14.29 -4.84 10.96
N SER A 260 -14.32 -4.32 12.18
CA SER A 260 -14.76 -2.95 12.49
C SER A 260 -13.94 -1.85 11.79
N ARG A 261 -12.74 -2.19 11.29
CA ARG A 261 -11.87 -1.29 10.51
C ARG A 261 -11.96 -1.55 9.00
N GLY A 262 -12.83 -2.47 8.55
CA GLY A 262 -13.01 -2.85 7.15
C GLY A 262 -11.93 -3.77 6.59
N TRP A 263 -11.08 -4.38 7.44
CA TRP A 263 -10.09 -5.37 6.98
C TRP A 263 -10.73 -6.76 6.93
N ILE A 264 -10.52 -7.49 5.84
CA ILE A 264 -11.13 -8.80 5.59
C ILE A 264 -10.37 -9.90 6.33
N PRO A 265 -11.01 -10.62 7.29
CA PRO A 265 -10.42 -11.77 7.95
C PRO A 265 -10.16 -12.90 6.96
N ALA A 266 -8.90 -13.34 6.86
CA ALA A 266 -8.49 -14.38 5.93
C ALA A 266 -7.58 -15.43 6.56
N ASP A 267 -7.48 -16.59 5.91
CA ASP A 267 -6.46 -17.57 6.25
C ASP A 267 -5.09 -17.07 5.77
N PRO A 268 -4.07 -16.98 6.63
CA PRO A 268 -2.79 -16.38 6.30
C PRO A 268 -1.98 -17.15 5.25
N ARG A 269 -2.32 -18.41 5.00
CA ARG A 269 -1.59 -19.26 4.04
C ARG A 269 -2.30 -19.36 2.70
N THR A 270 -3.64 -19.43 2.73
CA THR A 270 -4.44 -19.62 1.51
C THR A 270 -5.05 -18.32 0.99
N LEU A 271 -5.13 -17.28 1.83
CA LEU A 271 -5.78 -16.00 1.52
C LEU A 271 -7.30 -16.13 1.30
N ALA A 272 -7.86 -17.29 1.64
CA ALA A 272 -9.31 -17.52 1.60
C ALA A 272 -10.00 -16.70 2.70
N VAL A 273 -11.07 -16.02 2.36
CA VAL A 273 -11.88 -15.24 3.30
C VAL A 273 -12.58 -16.20 4.26
N ARG A 274 -12.41 -15.98 5.55
CA ARG A 274 -12.94 -16.88 6.60
C ARG A 274 -14.46 -16.95 6.55
N GLY A 275 -15.00 -18.15 6.70
CA GLY A 275 -16.44 -18.38 6.69
C GLY A 275 -17.07 -18.35 5.29
N THR A 276 -16.27 -18.32 4.23
CA THR A 276 -16.76 -18.35 2.85
C THR A 276 -16.12 -19.47 2.04
N ASN A 277 -16.67 -19.74 0.86
CA ASN A 277 -16.10 -20.67 -0.10
C ASN A 277 -15.90 -19.99 -1.46
N GLY A 278 -14.69 -20.13 -2.04
CA GLY A 278 -14.37 -19.56 -3.35
C GLY A 278 -14.16 -18.05 -3.33
N ILE A 279 -14.03 -17.43 -2.14
CA ILE A 279 -13.75 -15.99 -1.99
C ILE A 279 -12.38 -15.80 -1.37
N TYR A 280 -11.57 -14.97 -1.99
CA TYR A 280 -10.18 -14.69 -1.60
C TYR A 280 -9.95 -13.20 -1.45
N VAL A 281 -8.94 -12.81 -0.66
CA VAL A 281 -8.50 -11.43 -0.52
C VAL A 281 -7.04 -11.30 -0.90
N VAL A 282 -6.66 -10.19 -1.55
CA VAL A 282 -5.27 -9.90 -1.96
C VAL A 282 -4.92 -8.46 -1.61
N GLY A 283 -3.74 -8.27 -1.05
CA GLY A 283 -3.16 -6.97 -0.74
C GLY A 283 -3.74 -6.33 0.52
N ASP A 284 -3.74 -5.00 0.53
CA ASP A 284 -4.01 -4.19 1.72
C ASP A 284 -5.43 -4.37 2.29
N ALA A 285 -6.35 -4.98 1.55
CA ALA A 285 -7.72 -5.24 2.01
C ALA A 285 -7.82 -6.28 3.14
N SER A 286 -6.80 -7.14 3.29
CA SER A 286 -6.77 -8.23 4.28
C SER A 286 -6.42 -7.75 5.69
N ASP A 287 -6.77 -8.52 6.73
CA ASP A 287 -6.33 -8.33 8.11
C ASP A 287 -5.06 -9.13 8.47
N LEU A 288 -4.36 -9.63 7.46
CA LEU A 288 -3.20 -10.48 7.66
C LEU A 288 -2.08 -9.78 8.45
N PRO A 289 -1.32 -10.51 9.27
CA PRO A 289 -0.21 -9.97 10.06
C PRO A 289 1.04 -9.74 9.18
N THR A 290 0.88 -8.98 8.12
CA THR A 290 1.95 -8.62 7.18
C THR A 290 1.86 -7.14 6.82
N SER A 291 2.91 -6.63 6.18
CA SER A 291 2.93 -5.24 5.74
C SER A 291 1.93 -5.00 4.60
N LYS A 292 1.13 -3.94 4.73
CA LYS A 292 0.24 -3.49 3.66
C LYS A 292 1.05 -2.71 2.63
N ASN A 293 1.49 -3.40 1.56
CA ASN A 293 2.26 -2.80 0.48
C ASN A 293 2.13 -3.57 -0.84
N GLY A 294 2.62 -2.96 -1.92
CA GLY A 294 2.55 -3.56 -3.25
C GLY A 294 3.32 -4.88 -3.39
N SER A 295 4.42 -5.05 -2.66
CA SER A 295 5.19 -6.30 -2.64
C SER A 295 4.38 -7.45 -2.05
N THR A 296 3.70 -7.21 -0.93
CA THR A 296 2.78 -8.18 -0.32
C THR A 296 1.75 -8.66 -1.34
N ALA A 297 1.01 -7.72 -1.93
CA ALA A 297 0.01 -8.05 -2.95
C ALA A 297 0.58 -8.80 -4.15
N HIS A 298 1.81 -8.46 -4.56
CA HIS A 298 2.51 -9.12 -5.66
C HIS A 298 2.82 -10.60 -5.35
N PHE A 299 3.21 -10.92 -4.12
CA PHE A 299 3.47 -12.30 -3.69
C PHE A 299 2.19 -13.08 -3.36
N GLU A 300 1.12 -12.41 -2.97
CA GLU A 300 -0.18 -13.02 -2.69
C GLU A 300 -0.93 -13.44 -3.97
N ALA A 301 -0.95 -12.58 -4.99
CA ALA A 301 -1.70 -12.80 -6.23
C ALA A 301 -1.42 -14.16 -6.90
N PRO A 302 -0.17 -14.64 -7.05
CA PRO A 302 0.09 -15.96 -7.61
C PRO A 302 -0.45 -17.12 -6.76
N ARG A 303 -0.57 -16.92 -5.44
CA ARG A 303 -1.08 -17.95 -4.51
C ARG A 303 -2.59 -18.12 -4.68
N VAL A 304 -3.32 -17.02 -4.76
CA VAL A 304 -4.75 -17.02 -5.02
C VAL A 304 -5.04 -17.54 -6.44
N ALA A 305 -4.28 -17.08 -7.44
CA ALA A 305 -4.44 -17.57 -8.81
C ALA A 305 -4.28 -19.09 -8.91
N GLU A 306 -3.26 -19.70 -8.27
CA GLU A 306 -3.06 -21.15 -8.26
C GLU A 306 -4.23 -21.90 -7.61
N GLN A 307 -4.80 -21.36 -6.54
CA GLN A 307 -5.94 -22.00 -5.88
C GLN A 307 -7.19 -21.98 -6.77
N ILE A 308 -7.51 -20.85 -7.39
CA ILE A 308 -8.65 -20.74 -8.28
C ILE A 308 -8.46 -21.61 -9.53
N ILE A 309 -7.28 -21.61 -10.15
CA ILE A 309 -6.95 -22.46 -11.30
C ILE A 309 -7.15 -23.93 -10.94
N ALA A 310 -6.60 -24.37 -9.82
CA ALA A 310 -6.72 -25.76 -9.36
C ALA A 310 -8.18 -26.14 -9.15
N ALA A 311 -8.99 -25.26 -8.56
CA ALA A 311 -10.42 -25.49 -8.33
C ALA A 311 -11.20 -25.60 -9.66
N VAL A 312 -10.91 -24.74 -10.63
CA VAL A 312 -11.53 -24.78 -11.98
C VAL A 312 -11.12 -26.04 -12.75
N GLU A 313 -9.86 -26.43 -12.66
CA GLU A 313 -9.30 -27.65 -13.29
C GLU A 313 -9.72 -28.95 -12.52
N GLY A 314 -10.41 -28.86 -11.39
CA GLY A 314 -10.83 -30.01 -10.58
C GLY A 314 -9.68 -30.79 -9.91
N ARG A 315 -8.53 -30.14 -9.66
CA ARG A 315 -7.33 -30.72 -9.07
C ARG A 315 -6.99 -30.16 -7.70
N VAL A 316 -6.13 -30.85 -6.97
CA VAL A 316 -5.59 -30.33 -5.72
C VAL A 316 -4.56 -29.22 -6.02
N PRO A 317 -4.64 -28.07 -5.33
CA PRO A 317 -3.68 -27.00 -5.50
C PRO A 317 -2.26 -27.45 -5.15
N ASN A 318 -1.26 -27.03 -5.93
CA ASN A 318 0.13 -27.31 -5.62
C ASN A 318 0.53 -26.61 -4.30
N PRO A 319 0.94 -27.34 -3.25
CA PRO A 319 1.14 -26.77 -1.91
C PRO A 319 2.26 -25.73 -1.85
N VAL A 320 3.24 -25.78 -2.73
CA VAL A 320 4.33 -24.79 -2.81
C VAL A 320 3.85 -23.50 -3.47
N ARG A 321 3.00 -23.61 -4.48
CA ARG A 321 2.52 -22.47 -5.27
C ARG A 321 1.27 -21.82 -4.69
N SER A 322 0.46 -22.52 -3.91
CA SER A 322 -0.81 -22.04 -3.37
C SER A 322 -0.73 -21.46 -1.96
N ARG A 323 0.40 -21.63 -1.26
CA ARG A 323 0.55 -21.16 0.13
C ARG A 323 1.43 -19.93 0.20
N TYR A 324 0.89 -18.90 0.81
CA TYR A 324 1.62 -17.68 1.18
C TYR A 324 2.35 -17.89 2.52
N ARG A 325 3.48 -17.22 2.71
CA ARG A 325 4.28 -17.29 3.94
C ARG A 325 4.50 -15.93 4.59
N GLY A 326 3.78 -14.90 4.12
CA GLY A 326 3.97 -13.55 4.62
C GLY A 326 5.17 -12.83 4.01
N LEU A 327 5.73 -13.34 2.89
CA LEU A 327 6.92 -12.76 2.28
C LEU A 327 6.69 -11.31 1.84
N VAL A 328 7.56 -10.44 2.32
CA VAL A 328 7.67 -9.03 1.93
C VAL A 328 9.10 -8.75 1.50
N ILE A 329 9.25 -8.12 0.35
CA ILE A 329 10.53 -7.59 -0.14
C ILE A 329 10.29 -6.11 -0.42
N CYS A 330 10.88 -5.22 0.38
CA CYS A 330 10.67 -3.79 0.28
C CYS A 330 12.00 -3.06 0.12
N PRO A 331 12.28 -2.48 -1.05
CA PRO A 331 13.37 -1.52 -1.18
C PRO A 331 13.15 -0.36 -0.21
N PHE A 332 14.23 0.16 0.36
CA PHE A 332 14.19 1.19 1.39
C PHE A 332 15.35 2.18 1.19
N GLU A 333 14.99 3.39 0.79
CA GLU A 333 15.94 4.48 0.55
C GLU A 333 16.39 5.11 1.86
N VAL A 334 17.69 5.36 2.00
CA VAL A 334 18.25 6.03 3.19
C VAL A 334 18.87 7.39 2.87
N GLY A 335 18.69 7.87 1.64
CA GLY A 335 19.32 9.10 1.13
C GLY A 335 20.80 8.95 0.81
N GLY A 336 21.42 9.99 0.25
CA GLY A 336 22.82 9.98 -0.23
C GLY A 336 23.06 9.00 -1.36
N GLY A 337 22.05 8.70 -2.18
CA GLY A 337 22.12 7.71 -3.26
C GLY A 337 22.33 6.29 -2.75
N LYS A 338 21.83 5.96 -1.57
CA LYS A 338 21.93 4.63 -0.95
C LYS A 338 20.55 4.10 -0.59
N ALA A 339 20.38 2.80 -0.79
CA ALA A 339 19.20 2.05 -0.35
C ALA A 339 19.61 0.72 0.29
N THR A 340 18.68 0.11 0.99
CA THR A 340 18.74 -1.26 1.44
C THR A 340 17.48 -1.99 0.97
N VAL A 341 17.37 -3.27 1.29
CA VAL A 341 16.18 -4.08 1.06
C VAL A 341 15.76 -4.70 2.37
N LEU A 342 14.51 -4.46 2.76
CA LEU A 342 13.87 -5.14 3.88
C LEU A 342 13.25 -6.43 3.35
N VAL A 343 13.61 -7.56 3.95
CA VAL A 343 13.05 -8.88 3.62
C VAL A 343 12.55 -9.51 4.90
N PHE A 344 11.28 -9.86 4.98
CA PHE A 344 10.70 -10.55 6.12
C PHE A 344 9.50 -11.39 5.69
N ASP A 345 9.14 -12.34 6.53
CA ASP A 345 7.94 -13.17 6.40
C ASP A 345 7.25 -13.34 7.77
N TYR A 346 6.27 -14.25 7.88
CA TYR A 346 5.58 -14.48 9.14
C TYR A 346 6.47 -14.98 10.27
N ASP A 347 7.55 -15.69 9.93
CA ASP A 347 8.39 -16.41 10.89
C ASP A 347 9.73 -15.70 11.10
N ARG A 348 10.17 -14.84 10.16
CA ARG A 348 11.54 -14.30 10.12
C ARG A 348 11.55 -12.84 9.70
N ALA A 349 12.33 -12.06 10.43
CA ALA A 349 12.63 -10.67 10.11
C ALA A 349 14.16 -10.44 10.27
N PRO A 350 14.98 -10.89 9.31
CA PRO A 350 16.42 -10.72 9.40
C PRO A 350 16.81 -9.23 9.39
N PRO A 351 17.99 -8.89 9.97
CA PRO A 351 18.50 -7.53 9.88
C PRO A 351 18.57 -7.04 8.43
N PRO A 352 18.27 -5.75 8.18
CA PRO A 352 18.38 -5.18 6.85
C PRO A 352 19.81 -5.26 6.34
N LEU A 353 19.93 -5.42 5.02
CA LEU A 353 21.25 -5.41 4.37
C LEU A 353 21.90 -4.03 4.53
N ARG A 354 23.24 -4.00 4.55
CA ARG A 354 23.96 -2.73 4.65
C ARG A 354 23.60 -1.81 3.48
N PRO A 355 23.09 -0.59 3.73
CA PRO A 355 22.71 0.34 2.68
C PRO A 355 23.89 0.73 1.80
N ASN A 356 23.70 0.66 0.47
CA ASN A 356 24.73 0.99 -0.51
C ASN A 356 24.13 1.51 -1.82
N ARG A 357 25.01 1.95 -2.74
CA ARG A 357 24.62 2.50 -4.05
C ARG A 357 24.08 1.44 -5.02
N LEU A 358 24.49 0.18 -4.87
CA LEU A 358 24.00 -0.91 -5.73
C LEU A 358 22.52 -1.17 -5.47
N TRP A 359 22.11 -1.22 -4.21
CA TRP A 359 20.69 -1.35 -3.86
C TRP A 359 19.86 -0.16 -4.31
N HIS A 360 20.40 1.06 -4.25
CA HIS A 360 19.75 2.23 -4.84
C HIS A 360 19.53 2.08 -6.35
N ALA A 361 20.56 1.67 -7.09
CA ALA A 361 20.44 1.42 -8.52
C ALA A 361 19.44 0.28 -8.83
N ALA A 362 19.42 -0.78 -8.01
CA ALA A 362 18.45 -1.87 -8.14
C ALA A 362 17.01 -1.40 -7.88
N THR A 363 16.80 -0.56 -6.86
CA THR A 363 15.48 0.06 -6.57
C THR A 363 15.01 0.91 -7.75
N TRP A 364 15.88 1.72 -8.30
CA TRP A 364 15.57 2.55 -9.47
C TRP A 364 15.22 1.71 -10.71
N LEU A 365 15.96 0.62 -10.97
CA LEU A 365 15.65 -0.32 -12.04
C LEU A 365 14.31 -1.01 -11.82
N PHE A 366 14.03 -1.47 -10.59
CA PHE A 366 12.76 -2.07 -10.22
C PHE A 366 11.59 -1.11 -10.48
N ASN A 367 11.70 0.15 -10.06
CA ASN A 367 10.66 1.15 -10.30
C ASN A 367 10.39 1.36 -11.80
N ARG A 368 11.43 1.30 -12.65
CA ARG A 368 11.28 1.41 -14.12
C ARG A 368 10.68 0.18 -14.78
N THR A 369 10.95 -1.00 -14.25
CA THR A 369 10.43 -2.26 -14.78
C THR A 369 9.05 -2.62 -14.21
N TYR A 370 8.53 -1.86 -13.27
CA TYR A 370 7.26 -2.10 -12.59
C TYR A 370 6.11 -2.44 -13.56
N TRP A 371 5.93 -1.64 -14.60
CA TRP A 371 4.86 -1.82 -15.58
C TRP A 371 4.95 -3.15 -16.33
N PHE A 372 6.16 -3.62 -16.57
CA PHE A 372 6.39 -4.92 -17.18
C PHE A 372 6.05 -6.05 -16.20
N THR A 373 6.45 -5.94 -14.94
CA THR A 373 6.16 -6.97 -13.93
C THR A 373 4.66 -7.13 -13.71
N VAL A 374 3.91 -6.02 -13.63
CA VAL A 374 2.45 -6.02 -13.49
C VAL A 374 1.77 -6.72 -14.66
N LYS A 375 2.21 -6.47 -15.89
CA LYS A 375 1.62 -7.05 -17.11
C LYS A 375 2.00 -8.52 -17.32
N SER A 376 3.25 -8.87 -17.03
CA SER A 376 3.79 -10.22 -17.30
C SER A 376 3.52 -11.22 -16.17
N GLY A 377 3.29 -10.74 -14.94
CA GLY A 377 3.27 -11.57 -13.74
C GLY A 377 4.63 -12.13 -13.35
N ARG A 378 5.72 -11.47 -13.79
CA ARG A 378 7.10 -11.83 -13.44
C ARG A 378 7.71 -10.76 -12.59
N LEU A 379 8.43 -11.13 -11.53
CA LEU A 379 9.32 -10.26 -10.76
C LEU A 379 10.66 -10.14 -11.45
#